data_d989ccce3a901297c3ad3f20169b19a3
#
_entry.id   d989ccce3a901297c3ad3f20169b19a3
#
_cell.length_a   1.000
_cell.length_b   1.000
_cell.length_c   1.000
_cell.angle_alpha   90.00
_cell.angle_beta   90.00
_cell.angle_gamma   90.00
#
_symmetry.space_group_name_H-M   'P 1'
#
loop_
_entity.id
_entity.type
_entity.pdbx_description
1 polymer ?
#
loop_
_entity_poly.entity_id
_entity_poly.type
_entity_poly.pdbx_seq_one_letter_code
_entity_poly.pdbx_strand_id
1 'polypeptide(L)'
;MIPEMSSMSSDPAAASRTAAFTGHRTYCGQADALLGRLLEQLYGRGFRTFLSGMAVGFDLAAAEAVAVLRVRYPDVRLVAVVPFRGQECRFRSADRTRWERIVAGADAVEFLAEGYHPGCYAVRNLHLVARVSLVVAWYDGSPGGTQYTVREALRGGRELINLHPDVQLSVRPVDPRLF
;
A
#
# COMPACT_ATOMS: atom_id res chain seq x y z
N MET A 1 30.52 18.69 3.53
CA MET A 1 30.46 17.28 3.12
C MET A 1 28.99 16.86 3.13
N ILE A 2 28.38 16.83 1.95
CA ILE A 2 26.93 16.54 1.77
C ILE A 2 26.85 15.03 1.62
N PRO A 3 26.01 14.28 2.38
CA PRO A 3 25.82 12.87 2.13
C PRO A 3 25.08 12.68 0.82
N GLU A 4 25.63 11.85 -0.05
CA GLU A 4 25.06 11.44 -1.32
C GLU A 4 23.64 10.88 -1.10
N MET A 5 22.67 11.46 -1.82
CA MET A 5 21.38 10.84 -2.04
C MET A 5 21.62 9.56 -2.84
N SER A 6 21.57 8.41 -2.16
CA SER A 6 21.57 7.11 -2.81
C SER A 6 20.41 7.05 -3.78
N SER A 7 20.71 7.09 -5.07
CA SER A 7 19.76 6.88 -6.15
C SER A 7 19.22 5.46 -6.04
N MET A 8 18.03 5.31 -5.51
CA MET A 8 17.32 4.04 -5.57
C MET A 8 17.00 3.73 -7.03
N SER A 9 17.81 2.87 -7.62
CA SER A 9 17.59 2.28 -8.92
C SER A 9 16.19 1.66 -8.95
N SER A 10 15.32 2.16 -9.83
CA SER A 10 14.04 1.53 -10.13
C SER A 10 14.29 0.30 -11.01
N ASP A 11 14.71 -0.79 -10.38
CA ASP A 11 14.86 -2.08 -11.05
C ASP A 11 13.44 -2.57 -11.44
N PRO A 12 13.14 -2.72 -12.75
CA PRO A 12 11.83 -3.21 -13.22
C PRO A 12 11.47 -4.59 -12.64
N ALA A 13 12.46 -5.42 -12.34
CA ALA A 13 12.25 -6.73 -11.74
C ALA A 13 11.83 -6.61 -10.25
N ALA A 14 12.31 -5.60 -9.53
CA ALA A 14 11.89 -5.33 -8.16
C ALA A 14 10.44 -4.82 -8.10
N ALA A 15 10.04 -3.92 -9.00
CA ALA A 15 8.66 -3.43 -9.11
C ALA A 15 7.67 -4.55 -9.42
N SER A 16 8.06 -5.56 -10.22
CA SER A 16 7.20 -6.69 -10.58
C SER A 16 6.82 -7.61 -9.42
N ARG A 17 7.45 -7.45 -8.24
CA ARG A 17 7.23 -8.26 -7.02
C ARG A 17 6.81 -7.42 -5.83
N THR A 18 6.34 -6.19 -6.07
CA THR A 18 5.91 -5.25 -5.05
C THR A 18 4.44 -4.94 -5.21
N ALA A 19 3.71 -4.94 -4.10
CA ALA A 19 2.29 -4.56 -4.05
C ALA A 19 2.08 -3.38 -3.09
N ALA A 20 1.03 -2.60 -3.34
CA ALA A 20 0.60 -1.54 -2.43
C ALA A 20 -0.88 -1.70 -2.06
N PHE A 21 -1.26 -1.05 -0.98
CA PHE A 21 -2.64 -1.03 -0.48
C PHE A 21 -3.25 0.35 -0.63
N THR A 22 -4.55 0.38 -0.85
CA THR A 22 -5.37 1.59 -0.81
C THR A 22 -6.80 1.25 -0.40
N GLY A 23 -7.39 2.03 0.49
CA GLY A 23 -8.76 1.77 0.87
C GLY A 23 -9.37 2.85 1.73
N HIS A 24 -10.68 2.71 1.95
CA HIS A 24 -11.45 3.67 2.71
C HIS A 24 -11.08 3.67 4.19
N ARG A 25 -11.15 4.85 4.80
CA ARG A 25 -10.91 5.06 6.23
C ARG A 25 -11.98 4.40 7.12
N THR A 26 -13.14 4.10 6.53
CA THR A 26 -14.27 3.43 7.19
C THR A 26 -14.11 1.92 7.31
N TYR A 27 -13.03 1.36 6.75
CA TYR A 27 -12.74 -0.06 6.90
C TYR A 27 -12.53 -0.43 8.37
N CYS A 28 -13.18 -1.50 8.81
CA CYS A 28 -13.11 -2.00 10.18
C CYS A 28 -13.10 -3.55 10.26
N GLY A 29 -12.40 -4.20 9.31
CA GLY A 29 -12.18 -5.66 9.36
C GLY A 29 -13.06 -6.50 8.43
N GLN A 30 -13.89 -5.88 7.58
CA GLN A 30 -14.86 -6.60 6.73
C GLN A 30 -14.24 -7.65 5.80
N ALA A 31 -12.99 -7.48 5.43
CA ALA A 31 -12.27 -8.38 4.52
C ALA A 31 -10.97 -8.98 5.10
N ASP A 32 -10.77 -8.94 6.42
CA ASP A 32 -9.50 -9.38 7.03
C ASP A 32 -9.12 -10.81 6.64
N ALA A 33 -10.08 -11.74 6.71
CA ALA A 33 -9.84 -13.12 6.32
C ALA A 33 -9.53 -13.28 4.82
N LEU A 34 -10.20 -12.50 3.97
CA LEU A 34 -9.97 -12.50 2.52
C LEU A 34 -8.60 -11.91 2.20
N LEU A 35 -8.25 -10.81 2.86
CA LEU A 35 -6.94 -10.16 2.74
C LEU A 35 -5.81 -11.11 3.14
N GLY A 36 -5.94 -11.82 4.27
CA GLY A 36 -4.96 -12.81 4.70
C GLY A 36 -4.72 -13.90 3.65
N ARG A 37 -5.79 -14.47 3.08
CA ARG A 37 -5.67 -15.47 2.00
C ARG A 37 -5.04 -14.88 0.74
N LEU A 38 -5.41 -13.66 0.38
CA LEU A 38 -4.81 -12.97 -0.78
C LEU A 38 -3.31 -12.78 -0.58
N LEU A 39 -2.85 -12.36 0.59
CA LEU A 39 -1.44 -12.17 0.88
C LEU A 39 -0.64 -13.48 0.75
N GLU A 40 -1.19 -14.61 1.22
CA GLU A 40 -0.60 -15.93 1.01
C GLU A 40 -0.48 -16.27 -0.50
N GLN A 41 -1.52 -15.99 -1.27
CA GLN A 41 -1.50 -16.20 -2.73
C GLN A 41 -0.46 -15.29 -3.42
N LEU A 42 -0.37 -14.03 -3.02
CA LEU A 42 0.62 -13.09 -3.55
C LEU A 42 2.04 -13.54 -3.21
N TYR A 43 2.26 -14.03 -1.99
CA TYR A 43 3.54 -14.64 -1.62
C TYR A 43 3.89 -15.82 -2.55
N GLY A 44 2.94 -16.72 -2.81
CA GLY A 44 3.10 -17.81 -3.77
C GLY A 44 3.39 -17.35 -5.20
N ARG A 45 2.92 -16.16 -5.60
CA ARG A 45 3.20 -15.51 -6.88
C ARG A 45 4.56 -14.77 -6.91
N GLY A 46 5.31 -14.78 -5.81
CA GLY A 46 6.63 -14.17 -5.72
C GLY A 46 6.65 -12.73 -5.18
N PHE A 47 5.52 -12.18 -4.72
CA PHE A 47 5.51 -10.89 -4.05
C PHE A 47 6.20 -11.00 -2.69
N ARG A 48 7.09 -10.04 -2.41
CA ARG A 48 7.88 -10.02 -1.17
C ARG A 48 7.85 -8.67 -0.47
N THR A 49 7.55 -7.60 -1.20
CA THR A 49 7.52 -6.25 -0.66
C THR A 49 6.11 -5.68 -0.75
N PHE A 50 5.64 -5.15 0.36
CA PHE A 50 4.30 -4.58 0.49
C PHE A 50 4.40 -3.15 1.05
N LEU A 51 3.79 -2.20 0.35
CA LEU A 51 3.77 -0.79 0.70
C LEU A 51 2.43 -0.40 1.29
N SER A 52 2.43 0.19 2.48
CA SER A 52 1.23 0.78 3.09
C SER A 52 1.35 2.30 3.12
N GLY A 53 0.27 2.99 2.72
CA GLY A 53 0.17 4.44 2.79
C GLY A 53 -0.15 4.97 4.19
N MET A 54 -0.31 4.08 5.17
CA MET A 54 -0.42 4.40 6.59
C MET A 54 -1.63 5.28 6.96
N ALA A 55 -2.67 5.32 6.12
CA ALA A 55 -3.93 5.96 6.47
C ALA A 55 -4.76 5.06 7.40
N VAL A 56 -5.59 5.67 8.24
CA VAL A 56 -6.56 4.92 9.07
C VAL A 56 -7.46 4.06 8.19
N GLY A 57 -7.96 2.97 8.74
CA GLY A 57 -8.83 2.03 8.05
C GLY A 57 -8.05 0.95 7.32
N PHE A 58 -8.27 0.80 6.01
CA PHE A 58 -7.74 -0.32 5.26
C PHE A 58 -6.20 -0.36 5.21
N ASP A 59 -5.53 0.79 5.07
CA ASP A 59 -4.06 0.83 4.98
C ASP A 59 -3.39 0.28 6.25
N LEU A 60 -3.90 0.65 7.45
CA LEU A 60 -3.39 0.11 8.71
C LEU A 60 -3.70 -1.39 8.85
N ALA A 61 -4.92 -1.81 8.51
CA ALA A 61 -5.31 -3.22 8.57
C ALA A 61 -4.46 -4.08 7.62
N ALA A 62 -4.17 -3.58 6.42
CA ALA A 62 -3.32 -4.27 5.46
C ALA A 62 -1.86 -4.38 5.95
N ALA A 63 -1.32 -3.33 6.54
CA ALA A 63 0.01 -3.36 7.14
C ALA A 63 0.10 -4.37 8.30
N GLU A 64 -0.93 -4.45 9.14
CA GLU A 64 -1.03 -5.44 10.21
C GLU A 64 -1.10 -6.87 9.64
N ALA A 65 -1.86 -7.09 8.57
CA ALA A 65 -1.94 -8.38 7.90
C ALA A 65 -0.59 -8.81 7.29
N VAL A 66 0.18 -7.88 6.74
CA VAL A 66 1.55 -8.15 6.26
C VAL A 66 2.47 -8.50 7.42
N ALA A 67 2.34 -7.83 8.57
CA ALA A 67 3.13 -8.17 9.77
C ALA A 67 2.83 -9.60 10.26
N VAL A 68 1.57 -10.05 10.18
CA VAL A 68 1.19 -11.44 10.48
C VAL A 68 1.79 -12.40 9.45
N LEU A 69 1.69 -12.10 8.16
CA LEU A 69 2.28 -12.91 7.08
C LEU A 69 3.79 -13.11 7.30
N ARG A 70 4.49 -12.07 7.72
CA ARG A 70 5.94 -12.06 7.94
C ARG A 70 6.38 -13.01 9.07
N VAL A 71 5.53 -13.30 10.03
CA VAL A 71 5.83 -14.31 11.07
C VAL A 71 6.06 -15.68 10.43
N ARG A 72 5.30 -16.02 9.40
CA ARG A 72 5.42 -17.27 8.66
C ARG A 72 6.47 -17.21 7.55
N TYR A 73 6.64 -16.06 6.92
CA TYR A 73 7.53 -15.81 5.79
C TYR A 73 8.48 -14.64 6.09
N PRO A 74 9.63 -14.89 6.73
CA PRO A 74 10.53 -13.82 7.19
C PRO A 74 11.18 -12.99 6.09
N ASP A 75 11.11 -13.44 4.84
CA ASP A 75 11.59 -12.70 3.65
C ASP A 75 10.56 -11.69 3.12
N VAL A 76 9.37 -11.63 3.70
CA VAL A 76 8.37 -10.59 3.41
C VAL A 76 8.78 -9.27 4.07
N ARG A 77 8.67 -8.18 3.31
CA ARG A 77 9.03 -6.83 3.74
C ARG A 77 7.82 -5.90 3.75
N LEU A 78 7.70 -5.12 4.80
CA LEU A 78 6.72 -4.05 4.94
C LEU A 78 7.41 -2.69 4.86
N VAL A 79 6.95 -1.85 3.95
CA VAL A 79 7.39 -0.46 3.82
C VAL A 79 6.23 0.47 4.19
N ALA A 80 6.43 1.29 5.21
CA ALA A 80 5.48 2.32 5.62
C ALA A 80 5.78 3.60 4.85
N VAL A 81 4.89 4.02 3.95
CA VAL A 81 5.01 5.26 3.17
C VAL A 81 4.11 6.31 3.78
N VAL A 82 4.70 7.19 4.55
CA VAL A 82 4.01 8.22 5.33
C VAL A 82 3.97 9.54 4.56
N PRO A 83 2.81 10.15 4.33
CA PRO A 83 2.71 11.37 3.52
C PRO A 83 3.45 12.56 4.12
N PHE A 84 3.52 12.67 5.44
CA PHE A 84 4.25 13.72 6.15
C PHE A 84 4.50 13.35 7.62
N ARG A 85 5.54 13.90 8.22
CA ARG A 85 5.84 13.73 9.65
C ARG A 85 4.72 14.33 10.51
N GLY A 86 4.27 13.57 11.51
CA GLY A 86 3.16 13.98 12.38
C GLY A 86 1.78 13.63 11.83
N GLN A 87 1.67 12.80 10.79
CA GLN A 87 0.39 12.29 10.31
C GLN A 87 -0.44 11.67 11.44
N GLU A 88 0.19 10.88 12.29
CA GLU A 88 -0.42 10.16 13.41
C GLU A 88 -1.01 11.07 14.48
N CYS A 89 -0.55 12.30 14.59
CA CYS A 89 -1.11 13.28 15.53
C CYS A 89 -2.58 13.64 15.23
N ARG A 90 -3.05 13.36 14.03
CA ARG A 90 -4.44 13.57 13.58
C ARG A 90 -5.34 12.36 13.82
N PHE A 91 -4.79 11.26 14.31
CA PHE A 91 -5.53 10.02 14.54
C PHE A 91 -6.13 9.97 15.92
N ARG A 92 -7.20 9.17 16.07
CA ARG A 92 -7.69 8.78 17.39
C ARG A 92 -6.64 7.92 18.10
N SER A 93 -6.66 7.89 19.42
CA SER A 93 -5.67 7.19 20.24
C SER A 93 -5.44 5.73 19.80
N ALA A 94 -6.52 4.99 19.56
CA ALA A 94 -6.41 3.58 19.13
C ALA A 94 -5.71 3.41 17.78
N ASP A 95 -6.04 4.23 16.78
CA ASP A 95 -5.41 4.18 15.46
C ASP A 95 -3.96 4.68 15.51
N ARG A 96 -3.68 5.66 16.35
CA ARG A 96 -2.32 6.15 16.58
C ARG A 96 -1.43 5.05 17.17
N THR A 97 -1.91 4.31 18.17
CA THR A 97 -1.18 3.18 18.75
C THR A 97 -0.91 2.08 17.72
N ARG A 98 -1.87 1.79 16.84
CA ARG A 98 -1.68 0.85 15.71
C ARG A 98 -0.59 1.35 14.77
N TRP A 99 -0.68 2.60 14.35
CA TRP A 99 0.27 3.25 13.46
C TRP A 99 1.70 3.19 14.03
N GLU A 100 1.87 3.58 15.30
CA GLU A 100 3.17 3.57 16.00
C GLU A 100 3.78 2.15 16.03
N ARG A 101 2.96 1.13 16.32
CA ARG A 101 3.39 -0.27 16.30
C ARG A 101 3.79 -0.74 14.91
N ILE A 102 3.05 -0.37 13.87
CA ILE A 102 3.36 -0.72 12.49
C ILE A 102 4.68 -0.08 12.08
N VAL A 103 4.87 1.21 12.35
CA VAL A 103 6.10 1.93 12.03
C VAL A 103 7.31 1.33 12.74
N ALA A 104 7.16 0.99 14.03
CA ALA A 104 8.24 0.35 14.79
C ALA A 104 8.63 -1.04 14.24
N GLY A 105 7.68 -1.76 13.63
CA GLY A 105 7.89 -3.09 13.06
C GLY A 105 8.17 -3.12 11.55
N ALA A 106 8.08 -2.00 10.86
CA ALA A 106 8.31 -1.92 9.41
C ALA A 106 9.80 -2.09 9.06
N ASP A 107 10.08 -2.69 7.91
CA ASP A 107 11.44 -2.83 7.39
C ASP A 107 12.02 -1.51 6.88
N ALA A 108 11.15 -0.61 6.42
CA ALA A 108 11.50 0.75 6.06
C ALA A 108 10.34 1.70 6.33
N VAL A 109 10.67 2.94 6.68
CA VAL A 109 9.69 4.03 6.85
C VAL A 109 10.14 5.21 6.00
N GLU A 110 9.27 5.63 5.10
CA GLU A 110 9.53 6.73 4.18
C GLU A 110 8.60 7.90 4.52
N PHE A 111 9.14 9.02 4.92
CA PHE A 111 8.41 10.27 5.10
C PHE A 111 8.55 11.12 3.84
N LEU A 112 7.45 11.43 3.16
CA LEU A 112 7.50 12.16 1.88
C LEU A 112 7.56 13.68 2.05
N ALA A 113 7.22 14.19 3.23
CA ALA A 113 7.30 15.60 3.57
C ALA A 113 7.59 15.78 5.07
N GLU A 114 8.21 16.91 5.44
CA GLU A 114 8.50 17.26 6.83
C GLU A 114 7.24 17.70 7.60
N GLY A 115 6.18 18.11 6.92
CA GLY A 115 4.92 18.50 7.51
C GLY A 115 3.77 18.44 6.51
N TYR A 116 2.56 18.66 7.02
CA TYR A 116 1.38 18.71 6.19
C TYR A 116 1.44 19.86 5.17
N HIS A 117 1.08 19.55 3.93
CA HIS A 117 0.80 20.54 2.90
C HIS A 117 -0.38 20.08 2.04
N PRO A 118 -1.11 20.98 1.36
CA PRO A 118 -2.15 20.61 0.41
C PRO A 118 -1.61 19.65 -0.66
N GLY A 119 -2.31 18.55 -0.91
CA GLY A 119 -1.90 17.55 -1.91
C GLY A 119 -0.94 16.47 -1.40
N CYS A 120 -0.43 16.51 -0.17
CA CYS A 120 0.51 15.52 0.36
C CYS A 120 -0.02 14.08 0.28
N TYR A 121 -1.32 13.87 0.44
CA TYR A 121 -1.94 12.55 0.27
C TYR A 121 -1.95 12.08 -1.18
N ALA A 122 -2.18 12.98 -2.14
CA ALA A 122 -2.11 12.66 -3.57
C ALA A 122 -0.68 12.30 -3.98
N VAL A 123 0.30 13.04 -3.50
CA VAL A 123 1.73 12.73 -3.70
C VAL A 123 2.06 11.33 -3.18
N ARG A 124 1.63 11.00 -1.95
CA ARG A 124 1.83 9.66 -1.39
C ARG A 124 1.18 8.58 -2.26
N ASN A 125 -0.06 8.79 -2.71
CA ASN A 125 -0.78 7.81 -3.52
C ASN A 125 -0.08 7.56 -4.87
N LEU A 126 0.38 8.61 -5.54
CA LEU A 126 1.17 8.49 -6.77
C LEU A 126 2.50 7.76 -6.52
N HIS A 127 3.17 8.07 -5.41
CA HIS A 127 4.42 7.40 -5.02
C HIS A 127 4.22 5.88 -4.83
N LEU A 128 3.10 5.46 -4.22
CA LEU A 128 2.76 4.04 -4.09
C LEU A 128 2.56 3.39 -5.47
N VAL A 129 1.70 3.97 -6.31
CA VAL A 129 1.37 3.41 -7.64
C VAL A 129 2.58 3.34 -8.56
N ALA A 130 3.48 4.32 -8.49
CA ALA A 130 4.68 4.35 -9.34
C ALA A 130 5.65 3.18 -9.07
N ARG A 131 5.64 2.63 -7.85
CA ARG A 131 6.64 1.66 -7.37
C ARG A 131 6.18 0.22 -7.35
N VAL A 132 4.96 -0.06 -7.76
CA VAL A 132 4.37 -1.40 -7.64
C VAL A 132 3.84 -1.92 -8.97
N SER A 133 3.72 -3.22 -9.07
CA SER A 133 3.03 -3.88 -10.18
C SER A 133 1.57 -4.20 -9.86
N LEU A 134 1.21 -4.22 -8.57
CA LEU A 134 -0.11 -4.60 -8.09
C LEU A 134 -0.60 -3.67 -7.00
N VAL A 135 -1.87 -3.29 -7.06
CA VAL A 135 -2.57 -2.57 -6.00
C VAL A 135 -3.71 -3.43 -5.48
N VAL A 136 -3.75 -3.64 -4.16
CA VAL A 136 -4.87 -4.25 -3.46
C VAL A 136 -5.72 -3.14 -2.87
N ALA A 137 -7.01 -3.13 -3.21
CA ALA A 137 -7.93 -2.07 -2.81
C ALA A 137 -9.07 -2.58 -1.92
N TRP A 138 -9.57 -1.70 -1.06
CA TRP A 138 -10.90 -1.76 -0.46
C TRP A 138 -11.67 -0.53 -0.91
N TYR A 139 -12.36 -0.66 -2.06
CA TYR A 139 -12.99 0.46 -2.76
C TYR A 139 -14.44 0.15 -3.10
N ASP A 140 -15.36 0.96 -2.57
CA ASP A 140 -16.80 0.80 -2.70
C ASP A 140 -17.42 1.60 -3.87
N GLY A 141 -16.59 2.23 -4.69
CA GLY A 141 -17.03 3.07 -5.82
C GLY A 141 -17.20 4.55 -5.46
N SER A 142 -17.16 4.93 -4.18
CA SER A 142 -17.34 6.31 -3.76
C SER A 142 -16.14 7.21 -4.11
N PRO A 143 -16.36 8.51 -4.34
CA PRO A 143 -15.30 9.45 -4.66
C PRO A 143 -14.37 9.70 -3.46
N GLY A 144 -13.10 10.00 -3.74
CA GLY A 144 -12.10 10.32 -2.72
C GLY A 144 -10.69 9.81 -3.04
N GLY A 145 -9.83 9.76 -2.04
CA GLY A 145 -8.43 9.37 -2.18
C GLY A 145 -8.27 7.93 -2.68
N THR A 146 -9.12 7.00 -2.27
CA THR A 146 -9.11 5.61 -2.75
C THR A 146 -9.46 5.55 -4.23
N GLN A 147 -10.52 6.24 -4.67
CA GLN A 147 -10.86 6.34 -6.09
C GLN A 147 -9.70 6.91 -6.91
N TYR A 148 -9.06 7.96 -6.42
CA TYR A 148 -7.91 8.56 -7.10
C TYR A 148 -6.79 7.52 -7.30
N THR A 149 -6.42 6.79 -6.25
CA THR A 149 -5.36 5.77 -6.32
C THR A 149 -5.74 4.63 -7.27
N VAL A 150 -6.98 4.14 -7.22
CA VAL A 150 -7.49 3.10 -8.13
C VAL A 150 -7.40 3.57 -9.59
N ARG A 151 -7.81 4.79 -9.89
CA ARG A 151 -7.72 5.34 -11.25
C ARG A 151 -6.29 5.50 -11.74
N GLU A 152 -5.38 5.96 -10.89
CA GLU A 152 -3.96 6.08 -11.23
C GLU A 152 -3.31 4.71 -11.44
N ALA A 153 -3.68 3.70 -10.64
CA ALA A 153 -3.22 2.32 -10.82
C ALA A 153 -3.65 1.76 -12.19
N LEU A 154 -4.93 1.92 -12.55
CA LEU A 154 -5.46 1.49 -13.85
C LEU A 154 -4.80 2.23 -15.00
N ARG A 155 -4.65 3.56 -14.89
CA ARG A 155 -4.00 4.40 -15.90
C ARG A 155 -2.53 4.03 -16.10
N GLY A 156 -1.84 3.63 -15.03
CA GLY A 156 -0.46 3.16 -15.03
C GLY A 156 -0.29 1.69 -15.44
N GLY A 157 -1.37 1.00 -15.83
CA GLY A 157 -1.32 -0.42 -16.22
C GLY A 157 -0.97 -1.38 -15.07
N ARG A 158 -1.25 -0.98 -13.81
CA ARG A 158 -1.01 -1.85 -12.65
C ARG A 158 -2.09 -2.91 -12.55
N GLU A 159 -1.71 -4.10 -12.10
CA GLU A 159 -2.70 -5.08 -11.67
C GLU A 159 -3.50 -4.49 -10.50
N LEU A 160 -4.81 -4.69 -10.49
CA LEU A 160 -5.70 -4.22 -9.44
C LEU A 160 -6.56 -5.37 -8.94
N ILE A 161 -6.57 -5.57 -7.63
CA ILE A 161 -7.48 -6.51 -6.95
C ILE A 161 -8.28 -5.70 -5.93
N ASN A 162 -9.59 -5.59 -6.15
CA ASN A 162 -10.48 -4.97 -5.19
C ASN A 162 -11.16 -6.03 -4.33
N LEU A 163 -11.10 -5.87 -3.02
CA LEU A 163 -11.70 -6.80 -2.06
C LEU A 163 -13.13 -6.43 -1.66
N HIS A 164 -13.60 -5.23 -2.06
CA HIS A 164 -14.96 -4.80 -1.75
C HIS A 164 -15.96 -5.56 -2.62
N PRO A 165 -17.02 -6.16 -2.04
CA PRO A 165 -17.94 -7.04 -2.77
C PRO A 165 -18.79 -6.31 -3.82
N ASP A 166 -19.10 -5.04 -3.60
CA ASP A 166 -20.03 -4.28 -4.45
C ASP A 166 -19.35 -3.76 -5.74
N VAL A 167 -18.03 -3.73 -5.80
CA VAL A 167 -17.29 -3.25 -6.97
C VAL A 167 -16.29 -4.30 -7.42
N GLN A 168 -16.68 -5.08 -8.40
CA GLN A 168 -15.81 -6.09 -8.99
C GLN A 168 -14.80 -5.44 -9.95
N LEU A 169 -13.63 -5.12 -9.43
CA LEU A 169 -12.48 -4.66 -10.20
C LEU A 169 -11.31 -5.61 -9.93
N SER A 170 -11.13 -6.58 -10.82
CA SER A 170 -9.92 -7.39 -10.88
C SER A 170 -9.38 -7.29 -12.28
N VAL A 171 -8.41 -6.41 -12.48
CA VAL A 171 -7.76 -6.17 -13.77
C VAL A 171 -6.35 -6.72 -13.69
N ARG A 172 -6.04 -7.69 -14.55
CA ARG A 172 -4.66 -8.13 -14.78
C ARG A 172 -4.05 -7.31 -15.90
N PRO A 173 -2.77 -6.97 -15.86
CA PRO A 173 -2.09 -6.37 -16.99
C PRO A 173 -2.25 -7.31 -18.21
N VAL A 174 -2.56 -6.74 -19.35
CA VAL A 174 -2.50 -7.47 -20.63
C VAL A 174 -1.03 -7.81 -20.88
N ASP A 175 -0.70 -9.08 -21.04
CA ASP A 175 0.67 -9.49 -21.37
C ASP A 175 1.03 -8.91 -22.74
N PRO A 176 2.01 -7.97 -22.82
CA PRO A 176 2.37 -7.33 -24.09
C PRO A 176 2.95 -8.29 -25.13
N ARG A 177 3.19 -9.57 -24.75
CA ARG A 177 3.66 -10.62 -25.66
C ARG A 177 2.55 -11.34 -26.41
N LEU A 178 1.28 -10.94 -26.19
CA LEU A 178 0.11 -11.51 -26.88
C LEU A 178 -0.31 -10.74 -28.14
N PHE A 179 0.50 -9.73 -28.56
CA PHE A 179 0.29 -8.97 -29.80
C PHE A 179 1.55 -8.95 -30.66
#